data_0055704a25df767fb0a3fb605fd84f8c
#
_entry.id   0055704a25df767fb0a3fb605fd84f8c
#
_cell.length_a   1.000
_cell.length_b   1.000
_cell.length_c   1.000
_cell.angle_alpha   90.00
_cell.angle_beta   90.00
_cell.angle_gamma   90.00
#
_symmetry.space_group_name_H-M   'P 1'
#
loop_
_entity.id
_entity.type
_entity.pdbx_description
1 polymer ?
#
loop_
_entity_poly.entity_id
_entity_poly.type
_entity_poly.pdbx_seq_one_letter_code
_entity_poly.pdbx_strand_id
1 'polypeptide(L)'
;IEGASYVLQTYPDKKLKAYIDSVLDIIAPAQEADGYLYTARTQNPKHPHFWAGDKRWSKEEDLSHELYNLGHMVEGAVAHWQATGSRKFLDIAIRYADCVVREVGPNPGQACVVPGHQIAEMALCKLYLATGNKKYLDEAKFFLDYRGKTKIQTEYSQSHKPVLEQDEAVGHAVRATYMYAGMADVAALTGDTAYIHAIDRIWDNIVSKKLYITGGIGATNNGEAFGKNYELPNMSAYCETCAAIGNVYVNYRLFLLHGESKYYDVLERTLYNGLISGVSMDGGGFFYPNPLESMGQHQRQAWFGCACCPSNICRFLPSLPGYVYAVKDKNVYVNLFLSNSSSLKVAGKKVSLSQDTQYPWNGDIAIKVDDNKAGQFGMKIRIPGWV
;
A
#
# COMPACT_ATOMS: atom_id res chain seq x y z
N ILE A 1 -10.20 8.92 5.51
CA ILE A 1 -9.66 8.99 6.89
C ILE A 1 -8.14 8.82 6.88
N GLU A 2 -7.59 7.82 6.19
CA GLU A 2 -6.15 7.53 6.19
C GLU A 2 -5.33 8.75 5.75
N GLY A 3 -5.60 9.31 4.57
CA GLY A 3 -4.89 10.49 4.07
C GLY A 3 -5.03 11.71 4.97
N ALA A 4 -6.23 11.97 5.48
CA ALA A 4 -6.47 13.04 6.45
C ALA A 4 -5.67 12.85 7.76
N SER A 5 -5.49 11.61 8.19
CA SER A 5 -4.67 11.27 9.36
C SER A 5 -3.19 11.59 9.13
N TYR A 6 -2.65 11.28 7.95
CA TYR A 6 -1.28 11.68 7.59
C TYR A 6 -1.12 13.20 7.49
N VAL A 7 -2.12 13.92 6.98
CA VAL A 7 -2.12 15.40 7.01
C VAL A 7 -2.04 15.91 8.44
N LEU A 8 -2.82 15.34 9.36
CA LEU A 8 -2.82 15.75 10.78
C LEU A 8 -1.48 15.50 11.49
N GLN A 9 -0.69 14.51 11.06
CA GLN A 9 0.66 14.28 11.59
C GLN A 9 1.62 15.42 11.26
N THR A 10 1.46 16.03 10.08
CA THR A 10 2.35 17.08 9.58
C THR A 10 1.80 18.47 9.89
N TYR A 11 0.48 18.65 9.74
CA TYR A 11 -0.23 19.91 9.90
C TYR A 11 -1.44 19.73 10.83
N PRO A 12 -1.29 19.93 12.15
CA PRO A 12 -2.40 19.79 13.08
C PRO A 12 -3.56 20.75 12.74
N ASP A 13 -4.74 20.20 12.47
CA ASP A 13 -5.96 20.95 12.14
C ASP A 13 -7.14 20.42 12.97
N LYS A 14 -7.66 21.28 13.86
CA LYS A 14 -8.79 20.95 14.74
C LYS A 14 -10.09 20.70 13.96
N LYS A 15 -10.32 21.41 12.84
CA LYS A 15 -11.53 21.24 12.02
C LYS A 15 -11.49 19.91 11.28
N LEU A 16 -10.34 19.59 10.67
CA LEU A 16 -10.15 18.31 9.99
C LEU A 16 -10.30 17.14 10.98
N LYS A 17 -9.71 17.27 12.19
CA LYS A 17 -9.88 16.25 13.23
C LYS A 17 -11.34 16.08 13.63
N ALA A 18 -12.07 17.16 13.88
CA ALA A 18 -13.49 17.10 14.24
C ALA A 18 -14.34 16.49 13.13
N TYR A 19 -14.02 16.77 11.86
CA TYR A 19 -14.68 16.14 10.72
C TYR A 19 -14.45 14.63 10.70
N ILE A 20 -13.20 14.16 10.89
CA ILE A 20 -12.91 12.71 11.00
C ILE A 20 -13.70 12.10 12.15
N ASP A 21 -13.72 12.73 13.32
CA ASP A 21 -14.46 12.25 14.49
C ASP A 21 -15.96 12.08 14.16
N SER A 22 -16.57 13.02 13.42
CA SER A 22 -17.97 12.91 12.99
C SER A 22 -18.22 11.76 12.00
N VAL A 23 -17.27 11.50 11.10
CA VAL A 23 -17.34 10.34 10.18
C VAL A 23 -17.25 9.03 10.97
N LEU A 24 -16.41 8.97 11.99
CA LEU A 24 -16.28 7.79 12.85
C LEU A 24 -17.55 7.55 13.68
N ASP A 25 -18.29 8.61 14.06
CA ASP A 25 -19.60 8.50 14.74
C ASP A 25 -20.67 7.84 13.83
N ILE A 26 -20.52 7.97 12.52
CA ILE A 26 -21.39 7.30 11.54
C ILE A 26 -20.96 5.85 11.30
N ILE A 27 -19.64 5.58 11.24
CA ILE A 27 -19.10 4.25 10.98
C ILE A 27 -19.34 3.30 12.15
N ALA A 28 -19.14 3.77 13.39
CA ALA A 28 -19.18 2.91 14.57
C ALA A 28 -20.50 2.12 14.73
N PRO A 29 -21.70 2.72 14.58
CA PRO A 29 -22.97 2.00 14.72
C PRO A 29 -23.28 1.08 13.53
N ALA A 30 -22.57 1.18 12.39
CA ALA A 30 -22.75 0.29 11.26
C ALA A 30 -22.08 -1.09 11.47
N GLN A 31 -21.22 -1.22 12.48
CA GLN A 31 -20.56 -2.47 12.80
C GLN A 31 -21.50 -3.42 13.54
N GLU A 32 -21.63 -4.64 13.06
CA GLU A 32 -22.45 -5.69 13.69
C GLU A 32 -21.89 -6.10 15.06
N ALA A 33 -22.74 -6.70 15.89
CA ALA A 33 -22.39 -7.06 17.27
C ALA A 33 -21.18 -7.99 17.38
N ASP A 34 -20.98 -8.87 16.40
CA ASP A 34 -19.87 -9.81 16.31
C ASP A 34 -18.60 -9.21 15.69
N GLY A 35 -18.64 -7.93 15.31
CA GLY A 35 -17.51 -7.19 14.75
C GLY A 35 -17.50 -7.08 13.23
N TYR A 36 -18.35 -7.81 12.50
CA TYR A 36 -18.44 -7.71 11.06
C TYR A 36 -18.81 -6.29 10.59
N LEU A 37 -18.20 -5.80 9.51
CA LEU A 37 -18.51 -4.49 8.97
C LEU A 37 -18.37 -4.47 7.43
N TYR A 38 -19.47 -4.77 6.77
CA TYR A 38 -19.59 -4.72 5.31
C TYR A 38 -20.99 -4.26 4.91
N THR A 39 -21.13 -2.98 4.65
CA THR A 39 -22.43 -2.31 4.49
C THR A 39 -23.22 -2.79 3.28
N ALA A 40 -22.60 -3.27 2.23
CA ALA A 40 -23.27 -3.88 1.08
C ALA A 40 -24.13 -5.10 1.45
N ARG A 41 -23.83 -5.73 2.59
CA ARG A 41 -24.63 -6.81 3.17
C ARG A 41 -25.51 -6.33 4.33
N THR A 42 -24.95 -5.56 5.25
CA THR A 42 -25.60 -5.15 6.50
C THR A 42 -26.84 -4.28 6.26
N GLN A 43 -26.84 -3.44 5.20
CA GLN A 43 -27.97 -2.56 4.86
C GLN A 43 -29.25 -3.34 4.49
N ASN A 44 -29.12 -4.49 3.86
CA ASN A 44 -30.25 -5.35 3.52
C ASN A 44 -29.85 -6.84 3.64
N PRO A 45 -29.77 -7.38 4.85
CA PRO A 45 -29.28 -8.74 5.07
C PRO A 45 -30.14 -9.85 4.46
N LYS A 46 -31.43 -9.58 4.19
CA LYS A 46 -32.31 -10.54 3.51
C LYS A 46 -32.10 -10.56 1.99
N HIS A 47 -31.72 -9.44 1.41
CA HIS A 47 -31.48 -9.28 -0.02
C HIS A 47 -30.20 -8.44 -0.21
N PRO A 48 -29.02 -8.97 0.14
CA PRO A 48 -27.76 -8.24 -0.01
C PRO A 48 -27.48 -7.96 -1.48
N HIS A 49 -26.63 -6.98 -1.73
CA HIS A 49 -26.17 -6.72 -3.10
C HIS A 49 -25.57 -8.02 -3.69
N PHE A 50 -25.85 -8.30 -4.96
CA PHE A 50 -25.47 -9.57 -5.59
C PHE A 50 -23.95 -9.86 -5.53
N TRP A 51 -23.10 -8.83 -5.45
CA TRP A 51 -21.66 -8.97 -5.25
C TRP A 51 -21.29 -9.50 -3.87
N ALA A 52 -22.12 -9.24 -2.86
CA ALA A 52 -21.89 -9.73 -1.51
C ALA A 52 -22.20 -11.24 -1.36
N GLY A 53 -22.90 -11.83 -2.34
CA GLY A 53 -23.32 -13.24 -2.29
C GLY A 53 -24.35 -13.52 -1.20
N ASP A 54 -24.76 -14.78 -1.07
CA ASP A 54 -25.80 -15.21 -0.12
C ASP A 54 -25.30 -15.31 1.33
N LYS A 55 -24.00 -15.56 1.51
CA LYS A 55 -23.34 -15.72 2.81
C LYS A 55 -22.08 -14.85 2.85
N ARG A 56 -21.65 -14.45 4.05
CA ARG A 56 -20.35 -13.81 4.28
C ARG A 56 -19.26 -14.66 3.62
N TRP A 57 -18.28 -14.03 3.03
CA TRP A 57 -17.09 -14.61 2.40
C TRP A 57 -17.35 -15.47 1.16
N SER A 58 -18.61 -15.71 0.77
CA SER A 58 -18.96 -16.64 -0.32
C SER A 58 -18.53 -16.13 -1.72
N LYS A 59 -18.32 -14.83 -1.87
CA LYS A 59 -17.86 -14.15 -3.09
C LYS A 59 -16.50 -13.46 -2.91
N GLU A 60 -15.77 -13.72 -1.81
CA GLU A 60 -14.57 -12.96 -1.47
C GLU A 60 -13.47 -13.06 -2.52
N GLU A 61 -13.22 -14.24 -3.04
CA GLU A 61 -12.20 -14.45 -4.08
C GLU A 61 -12.59 -13.88 -5.45
N ASP A 62 -13.84 -13.47 -5.62
CA ASP A 62 -14.40 -12.97 -6.88
C ASP A 62 -14.75 -11.47 -6.78
N LEU A 63 -15.83 -11.14 -6.07
CA LEU A 63 -16.47 -9.82 -6.18
C LEU A 63 -16.74 -9.09 -4.86
N SER A 64 -16.87 -9.75 -3.70
CA SER A 64 -17.42 -9.08 -2.52
C SER A 64 -16.48 -8.05 -1.91
N HIS A 65 -15.17 -8.25 -1.99
CA HIS A 65 -14.19 -7.32 -1.45
C HIS A 65 -14.34 -7.06 0.07
N GLU A 66 -14.84 -8.03 0.83
CA GLU A 66 -15.01 -7.92 2.28
C GLU A 66 -13.64 -7.74 2.96
N LEU A 67 -12.65 -8.55 2.57
CA LEU A 67 -11.26 -8.47 3.07
C LEU A 67 -10.50 -7.24 2.55
N TYR A 68 -10.82 -6.77 1.33
CA TYR A 68 -10.30 -5.51 0.81
C TYR A 68 -10.75 -4.31 1.65
N ASN A 69 -12.04 -4.29 2.03
CA ASN A 69 -12.58 -3.26 2.92
C ASN A 69 -11.94 -3.32 4.31
N LEU A 70 -11.72 -4.52 4.87
CA LEU A 70 -10.94 -4.69 6.10
C LEU A 70 -9.55 -4.09 5.97
N GLY A 71 -8.84 -4.41 4.88
CA GLY A 71 -7.48 -3.93 4.66
C GLY A 71 -7.39 -2.40 4.70
N HIS A 72 -8.20 -1.71 3.90
CA HIS A 72 -8.25 -0.24 3.90
C HIS A 72 -8.70 0.35 5.24
N MET A 73 -9.64 -0.30 5.92
CA MET A 73 -10.05 0.14 7.26
C MET A 73 -8.90 0.07 8.26
N VAL A 74 -8.15 -1.02 8.27
CA VAL A 74 -7.02 -1.21 9.18
C VAL A 74 -5.91 -0.20 8.89
N GLU A 75 -5.56 0.03 7.61
CA GLU A 75 -4.59 1.05 7.21
C GLU A 75 -4.98 2.43 7.73
N GLY A 76 -6.24 2.84 7.49
CA GLY A 76 -6.76 4.12 7.98
C GLY A 76 -6.85 4.21 9.50
N ALA A 77 -7.19 3.12 10.17
CA ALA A 77 -7.35 3.08 11.63
C ALA A 77 -6.00 3.19 12.36
N VAL A 78 -4.98 2.51 11.87
CA VAL A 78 -3.62 2.61 12.42
C VAL A 78 -3.05 4.02 12.17
N ALA A 79 -3.21 4.58 10.97
CA ALA A 79 -2.80 5.94 10.66
C ALA A 79 -3.50 6.97 11.58
N HIS A 80 -4.80 6.83 11.80
CA HIS A 80 -5.56 7.71 12.69
C HIS A 80 -5.10 7.62 14.15
N TRP A 81 -4.87 6.41 14.65
CA TRP A 81 -4.34 6.23 15.99
C TRP A 81 -2.94 6.83 16.15
N GLN A 82 -2.05 6.63 15.19
CA GLN A 82 -0.70 7.21 15.20
C GLN A 82 -0.72 8.74 15.15
N ALA A 83 -1.64 9.33 14.39
CA ALA A 83 -1.76 10.77 14.24
C ALA A 83 -2.39 11.47 15.45
N THR A 84 -3.37 10.84 16.09
CA THR A 84 -4.25 11.48 17.08
C THR A 84 -4.17 10.89 18.49
N GLY A 85 -3.62 9.68 18.63
CA GLY A 85 -3.67 8.89 19.86
C GLY A 85 -5.04 8.28 20.16
N SER A 86 -6.08 8.61 19.37
CA SER A 86 -7.44 8.09 19.58
C SER A 86 -7.57 6.65 19.13
N ARG A 87 -8.09 5.80 19.99
CA ARG A 87 -8.34 4.39 19.70
C ARG A 87 -9.68 4.13 19.00
N LYS A 88 -10.56 5.12 18.89
CA LYS A 88 -11.94 4.93 18.41
C LYS A 88 -12.02 4.14 17.11
N PHE A 89 -11.26 4.54 16.09
CA PHE A 89 -11.24 3.84 14.81
C PHE A 89 -10.44 2.53 14.86
N LEU A 90 -9.35 2.51 15.61
CA LEU A 90 -8.54 1.31 15.80
C LEU A 90 -9.34 0.18 16.46
N ASP A 91 -10.18 0.49 17.46
CA ASP A 91 -11.01 -0.53 18.12
C ASP A 91 -12.11 -1.08 17.21
N ILE A 92 -12.66 -0.27 16.30
CA ILE A 92 -13.58 -0.75 15.24
C ILE A 92 -12.85 -1.72 14.30
N ALA A 93 -11.66 -1.34 13.83
CA ALA A 93 -10.85 -2.17 12.93
C ALA A 93 -10.39 -3.48 13.60
N ILE A 94 -10.01 -3.43 14.88
CA ILE A 94 -9.67 -4.62 15.69
C ILE A 94 -10.86 -5.58 15.75
N ARG A 95 -12.06 -5.10 16.06
CA ARG A 95 -13.26 -5.95 16.14
C ARG A 95 -13.56 -6.61 14.78
N TYR A 96 -13.36 -5.88 13.66
CA TYR A 96 -13.57 -6.50 12.35
C TYR A 96 -12.45 -7.49 12.01
N ALA A 97 -11.21 -7.21 12.31
CA ALA A 97 -10.12 -8.17 12.14
C ALA A 97 -10.31 -9.42 13.02
N ASP A 98 -10.84 -9.27 14.24
CA ASP A 98 -11.17 -10.38 15.12
C ASP A 98 -12.31 -11.25 14.57
N CYS A 99 -13.30 -10.63 13.92
CA CYS A 99 -14.35 -11.34 13.20
C CYS A 99 -13.75 -12.18 12.06
N VAL A 100 -12.84 -11.59 11.26
CA VAL A 100 -12.16 -12.30 10.17
C VAL A 100 -11.36 -13.47 10.69
N VAL A 101 -10.48 -13.29 11.67
CA VAL A 101 -9.67 -14.38 12.26
C VAL A 101 -10.54 -15.52 12.82
N ARG A 102 -11.74 -15.20 13.29
CA ARG A 102 -12.69 -16.21 13.79
C ARG A 102 -13.38 -16.99 12.67
N GLU A 103 -13.73 -16.30 11.57
CA GLU A 103 -14.62 -16.85 10.51
C GLU A 103 -13.87 -17.31 9.26
N VAL A 104 -12.67 -16.79 9.01
CA VAL A 104 -11.85 -17.12 7.85
C VAL A 104 -10.61 -17.87 8.31
N GLY A 105 -10.17 -18.86 7.56
CA GLY A 105 -8.98 -19.63 7.91
C GLY A 105 -9.05 -21.07 7.45
N PRO A 106 -8.04 -21.88 7.80
CA PRO A 106 -7.92 -23.26 7.34
C PRO A 106 -8.65 -24.29 8.23
N ASN A 107 -9.22 -23.86 9.37
CA ASN A 107 -9.76 -24.79 10.35
C ASN A 107 -11.20 -25.21 10.01
N PRO A 108 -11.66 -26.38 10.49
CA PRO A 108 -13.05 -26.78 10.32
C PRO A 108 -14.03 -25.71 10.83
N GLY A 109 -15.02 -25.37 10.00
CA GLY A 109 -16.03 -24.35 10.30
C GLY A 109 -15.64 -22.92 9.86
N GLN A 110 -14.39 -22.67 9.47
CA GLN A 110 -13.98 -21.42 8.86
C GLN A 110 -14.15 -21.44 7.33
N ALA A 111 -14.34 -20.25 6.75
CA ALA A 111 -14.29 -20.07 5.32
C ALA A 111 -12.83 -20.10 4.85
N CYS A 112 -12.44 -21.13 4.07
CA CYS A 112 -11.10 -21.22 3.50
C CYS A 112 -11.04 -20.41 2.20
N VAL A 113 -10.92 -19.09 2.34
CA VAL A 113 -10.84 -18.11 1.25
C VAL A 113 -9.68 -17.16 1.46
N VAL A 114 -9.21 -16.53 0.39
CA VAL A 114 -8.16 -15.50 0.42
C VAL A 114 -8.70 -14.21 -0.22
N PRO A 115 -8.12 -13.04 0.08
CA PRO A 115 -8.59 -11.77 -0.51
C PRO A 115 -8.64 -11.84 -2.04
N GLY A 116 -9.80 -11.59 -2.62
CA GLY A 116 -9.93 -11.47 -4.07
C GLY A 116 -9.13 -10.30 -4.59
N HIS A 117 -9.20 -9.16 -3.92
CA HIS A 117 -8.28 -8.04 -4.09
C HIS A 117 -7.40 -7.91 -2.83
N GLN A 118 -6.10 -7.99 -3.03
CA GLN A 118 -5.10 -7.94 -1.96
C GLN A 118 -5.01 -6.52 -1.37
N ILE A 119 -4.77 -6.45 -0.11
CA ILE A 119 -4.35 -5.38 0.79
C ILE A 119 -4.42 -5.86 2.25
N ALA A 120 -5.31 -6.82 2.55
CA ALA A 120 -5.50 -7.33 3.90
C ALA A 120 -4.18 -7.88 4.48
N GLU A 121 -3.34 -8.48 3.65
CA GLU A 121 -2.06 -9.07 4.05
C GLU A 121 -1.12 -8.02 4.67
N MET A 122 -0.88 -6.90 3.98
CA MET A 122 -0.03 -5.84 4.52
C MET A 122 -0.69 -5.09 5.67
N ALA A 123 -2.00 -4.89 5.61
CA ALA A 123 -2.75 -4.19 6.65
C ALA A 123 -2.77 -4.97 7.97
N LEU A 124 -2.93 -6.29 7.94
CA LEU A 124 -2.88 -7.15 9.13
C LEU A 124 -1.47 -7.20 9.73
N CYS A 125 -0.41 -7.17 8.92
CA CYS A 125 0.95 -6.98 9.41
C CYS A 125 1.10 -5.66 10.17
N LYS A 126 0.55 -4.57 9.63
CA LYS A 126 0.52 -3.25 10.28
C LYS A 126 -0.29 -3.27 11.58
N LEU A 127 -1.41 -3.99 11.62
CA LEU A 127 -2.22 -4.17 12.82
C LEU A 127 -1.47 -4.98 13.89
N TYR A 128 -0.74 -6.02 13.49
CA TYR A 128 0.17 -6.74 14.40
C TYR A 128 1.19 -5.80 15.02
N LEU A 129 1.86 -4.98 14.24
CA LEU A 129 2.84 -4.01 14.75
C LEU A 129 2.21 -2.99 15.71
N ALA A 130 0.97 -2.58 15.46
CA ALA A 130 0.25 -1.63 16.31
C ALA A 130 -0.25 -2.24 17.64
N THR A 131 -0.57 -3.54 17.65
CA THR A 131 -1.23 -4.20 18.79
C THR A 131 -0.37 -5.20 19.53
N GLY A 132 0.69 -5.72 18.89
CA GLY A 132 1.49 -6.85 19.37
C GLY A 132 0.79 -8.20 19.28
N ASN A 133 -0.42 -8.28 18.72
CA ASN A 133 -1.21 -9.51 18.71
C ASN A 133 -0.90 -10.35 17.46
N LYS A 134 -0.20 -11.45 17.69
CA LYS A 134 0.33 -12.35 16.65
C LYS A 134 -0.75 -12.94 15.72
N LYS A 135 -2.00 -13.08 16.18
CA LYS A 135 -3.09 -13.65 15.36
C LYS A 135 -3.29 -12.91 14.04
N TYR A 136 -3.01 -11.60 13.99
CA TYR A 136 -3.14 -10.82 12.76
C TYR A 136 -2.00 -11.12 11.77
N LEU A 137 -0.78 -11.32 12.26
CA LEU A 137 0.33 -11.78 11.43
C LEU A 137 0.10 -13.20 10.91
N ASP A 138 -0.43 -14.09 11.75
CA ASP A 138 -0.77 -15.46 11.37
C ASP A 138 -1.85 -15.47 10.27
N GLU A 139 -2.86 -14.59 10.36
CA GLU A 139 -3.90 -14.45 9.35
C GLU A 139 -3.35 -13.88 8.03
N ALA A 140 -2.48 -12.86 8.09
CA ALA A 140 -1.80 -12.33 6.92
C ALA A 140 -0.99 -13.43 6.20
N LYS A 141 -0.26 -14.25 6.98
CA LYS A 141 0.49 -15.38 6.44
C LYS A 141 -0.41 -16.46 5.87
N PHE A 142 -1.55 -16.76 6.51
CA PHE A 142 -2.56 -17.69 5.98
C PHE A 142 -3.03 -17.26 4.59
N PHE A 143 -3.38 -16.00 4.38
CA PHE A 143 -3.81 -15.51 3.06
C PHE A 143 -2.77 -15.74 1.97
N LEU A 144 -1.49 -15.57 2.29
CA LEU A 144 -0.39 -15.81 1.34
C LEU A 144 -0.14 -17.30 1.13
N ASP A 145 -0.11 -18.11 2.19
CA ASP A 145 0.17 -19.54 2.13
C ASP A 145 -0.91 -20.33 1.36
N TYR A 146 -2.15 -19.84 1.41
CA TYR A 146 -3.30 -20.47 0.75
C TYR A 146 -3.61 -19.91 -0.63
N ARG A 147 -3.04 -18.77 -1.01
CA ARG A 147 -3.20 -18.25 -2.37
C ARG A 147 -2.63 -19.23 -3.39
N GLY A 148 -3.43 -19.53 -4.43
CA GLY A 148 -3.14 -20.57 -5.41
C GLY A 148 -3.53 -21.97 -4.98
N LYS A 149 -4.14 -22.13 -3.78
CA LYS A 149 -4.63 -23.43 -3.26
C LYS A 149 -6.13 -23.42 -3.00
N THR A 150 -6.78 -22.27 -3.14
CA THR A 150 -8.23 -22.12 -2.97
C THR A 150 -8.99 -22.43 -4.26
N LYS A 151 -10.30 -22.20 -4.24
CA LYS A 151 -11.20 -22.58 -5.33
C LYS A 151 -10.94 -21.81 -6.62
N ILE A 152 -10.62 -20.51 -6.52
CA ILE A 152 -10.38 -19.64 -7.68
C ILE A 152 -8.88 -19.55 -7.92
N GLN A 153 -8.42 -20.04 -9.08
CA GLN A 153 -7.01 -20.04 -9.48
C GLN A 153 -6.87 -19.31 -10.82
N THR A 154 -6.52 -18.04 -10.76
CA THR A 154 -6.38 -17.17 -11.94
C THR A 154 -5.14 -16.29 -11.85
N GLU A 155 -4.58 -15.91 -13.00
CA GLU A 155 -3.53 -14.89 -13.05
C GLU A 155 -4.05 -13.52 -12.57
N TYR A 156 -5.31 -13.21 -12.85
CA TYR A 156 -5.93 -11.92 -12.49
C TYR A 156 -5.76 -11.55 -11.03
N SER A 157 -5.93 -12.51 -10.12
CA SER A 157 -5.77 -12.34 -8.66
C SER A 157 -4.48 -12.95 -8.12
N GLN A 158 -3.49 -13.24 -8.97
CA GLN A 158 -2.22 -13.89 -8.61
C GLN A 158 -2.40 -15.22 -7.86
N SER A 159 -3.50 -15.94 -8.14
CA SER A 159 -3.83 -17.22 -7.53
C SER A 159 -3.63 -18.43 -8.50
N HIS A 160 -2.99 -18.19 -9.65
CA HIS A 160 -2.70 -19.23 -10.67
C HIS A 160 -1.74 -20.31 -10.17
N LYS A 161 -0.90 -20.00 -9.20
CA LYS A 161 -0.01 -20.94 -8.49
C LYS A 161 0.35 -20.38 -7.08
N PRO A 162 0.83 -21.23 -6.16
CA PRO A 162 1.27 -20.78 -4.84
C PRO A 162 2.27 -19.63 -4.92
N VAL A 163 2.20 -18.66 -3.98
CA VAL A 163 3.00 -17.43 -4.08
C VAL A 163 4.51 -17.69 -4.07
N LEU A 164 4.97 -18.72 -3.35
CA LEU A 164 6.39 -19.08 -3.30
C LEU A 164 6.93 -19.67 -4.60
N GLU A 165 6.05 -20.14 -5.49
CA GLU A 165 6.38 -20.70 -6.79
C GLU A 165 6.28 -19.67 -7.93
N GLN A 166 5.78 -18.47 -7.64
CA GLN A 166 5.65 -17.41 -8.62
C GLN A 166 7.03 -16.82 -8.97
N ASP A 167 7.24 -16.60 -10.26
CA ASP A 167 8.49 -16.11 -10.83
C ASP A 167 8.30 -14.99 -11.87
N GLU A 168 7.04 -14.66 -12.16
CA GLU A 168 6.64 -13.63 -13.09
C GLU A 168 5.49 -12.80 -12.54
N ALA A 169 5.51 -11.51 -12.76
CA ALA A 169 4.40 -10.62 -12.43
C ALA A 169 3.32 -10.76 -13.51
N VAL A 170 2.12 -11.20 -13.12
CA VAL A 170 0.98 -11.44 -13.99
C VAL A 170 -0.31 -10.86 -13.42
N GLY A 171 -1.33 -10.74 -14.27
CA GLY A 171 -2.67 -10.33 -13.89
C GLY A 171 -2.76 -8.87 -13.46
N HIS A 172 -3.77 -8.54 -12.66
CA HIS A 172 -4.08 -7.18 -12.26
C HIS A 172 -2.93 -6.56 -11.44
N ALA A 173 -2.39 -5.44 -11.93
CA ALA A 173 -1.13 -4.88 -11.41
C ALA A 173 -1.24 -4.35 -9.97
N VAL A 174 -2.39 -3.77 -9.58
CA VAL A 174 -2.59 -3.29 -8.20
C VAL A 174 -2.68 -4.45 -7.23
N ARG A 175 -3.48 -5.48 -7.56
CA ARG A 175 -3.59 -6.71 -6.75
C ARG A 175 -2.21 -7.33 -6.52
N ALA A 176 -1.43 -7.45 -7.59
CA ALA A 176 -0.08 -8.01 -7.55
C ALA A 176 0.84 -7.22 -6.62
N THR A 177 0.96 -5.92 -6.81
CA THR A 177 1.86 -5.09 -6.00
C THR A 177 1.46 -5.03 -4.52
N TYR A 178 0.17 -5.04 -4.21
CA TYR A 178 -0.29 -5.11 -2.82
C TYR A 178 0.04 -6.46 -2.18
N MET A 179 -0.11 -7.55 -2.94
CA MET A 179 0.34 -8.88 -2.48
C MET A 179 1.85 -8.91 -2.21
N TYR A 180 2.66 -8.41 -3.15
CA TYR A 180 4.12 -8.39 -3.00
C TYR A 180 4.55 -7.53 -1.81
N ALA A 181 3.87 -6.42 -1.55
CA ALA A 181 4.07 -5.63 -0.34
C ALA A 181 3.75 -6.43 0.93
N GLY A 182 2.63 -7.16 0.95
CA GLY A 182 2.26 -8.06 2.06
C GLY A 182 3.26 -9.20 2.26
N MET A 183 3.76 -9.81 1.16
CA MET A 183 4.81 -10.83 1.23
C MET A 183 6.10 -10.28 1.88
N ALA A 184 6.50 -9.05 1.54
CA ALA A 184 7.66 -8.41 2.13
C ALA A 184 7.47 -8.14 3.64
N ASP A 185 6.27 -7.67 4.04
CA ASP A 185 5.94 -7.45 5.45
C ASP A 185 5.94 -8.77 6.24
N VAL A 186 5.32 -9.83 5.72
CA VAL A 186 5.33 -11.16 6.37
C VAL A 186 6.75 -11.71 6.47
N ALA A 187 7.57 -11.61 5.40
CA ALA A 187 8.96 -12.03 5.42
C ALA A 187 9.76 -11.30 6.52
N ALA A 188 9.62 -9.98 6.62
CA ALA A 188 10.32 -9.16 7.62
C ALA A 188 9.92 -9.53 9.06
N LEU A 189 8.64 -9.85 9.29
CA LEU A 189 8.09 -10.09 10.62
C LEU A 189 8.22 -11.54 11.09
N THR A 190 8.36 -12.49 10.16
CA THR A 190 8.49 -13.93 10.47
C THR A 190 9.93 -14.44 10.31
N GLY A 191 10.77 -13.75 9.53
CA GLY A 191 12.09 -14.23 9.13
C GLY A 191 12.04 -15.32 8.04
N ASP A 192 10.88 -15.53 7.38
CA ASP A 192 10.71 -16.54 6.34
C ASP A 192 11.34 -16.09 5.01
N THR A 193 12.56 -16.57 4.77
CA THR A 193 13.36 -16.23 3.59
C THR A 193 12.77 -16.75 2.27
N ALA A 194 11.87 -17.73 2.29
CA ALA A 194 11.24 -18.22 1.08
C ALA A 194 10.40 -17.13 0.39
N TYR A 195 9.72 -16.27 1.18
CA TYR A 195 9.03 -15.10 0.64
C TYR A 195 10.00 -14.10 0.01
N ILE A 196 11.16 -13.87 0.65
CA ILE A 196 12.18 -12.94 0.11
C ILE A 196 12.64 -13.42 -1.27
N HIS A 197 12.99 -14.71 -1.39
CA HIS A 197 13.42 -15.26 -2.68
C HIS A 197 12.33 -15.18 -3.76
N ALA A 198 11.07 -15.38 -3.41
CA ALA A 198 9.97 -15.25 -4.35
C ALA A 198 9.79 -13.79 -4.80
N ILE A 199 9.81 -12.83 -3.87
CA ILE A 199 9.65 -11.42 -4.18
C ILE A 199 10.81 -10.91 -5.02
N ASP A 200 12.05 -11.31 -4.71
CA ASP A 200 13.25 -10.90 -5.47
C ASP A 200 13.15 -11.35 -6.93
N ARG A 201 12.73 -12.60 -7.19
CA ARG A 201 12.52 -13.09 -8.57
C ARG A 201 11.44 -12.29 -9.31
N ILE A 202 10.34 -11.99 -8.64
CA ILE A 202 9.23 -11.22 -9.20
C ILE A 202 9.67 -9.77 -9.47
N TRP A 203 10.40 -9.17 -8.53
CA TRP A 203 10.93 -7.81 -8.67
C TRP A 203 11.89 -7.72 -9.87
N ASP A 204 12.79 -8.68 -10.01
CA ASP A 204 13.69 -8.76 -11.16
C ASP A 204 12.91 -8.88 -12.49
N ASN A 205 11.83 -9.68 -12.52
CA ASN A 205 10.95 -9.77 -13.68
C ASN A 205 10.28 -8.43 -14.00
N ILE A 206 9.74 -7.73 -12.99
CA ILE A 206 9.09 -6.43 -13.19
C ILE A 206 10.10 -5.44 -13.75
N VAL A 207 11.22 -5.25 -13.07
CA VAL A 207 12.17 -4.17 -13.38
C VAL A 207 12.89 -4.40 -14.69
N SER A 208 13.22 -5.65 -15.03
CA SER A 208 13.95 -5.97 -16.25
C SER A 208 13.07 -6.11 -17.50
N LYS A 209 11.75 -6.37 -17.34
CA LYS A 209 10.91 -6.78 -18.49
C LYS A 209 9.54 -6.11 -18.56
N LYS A 210 9.03 -5.51 -17.49
CA LYS A 210 7.64 -5.02 -17.41
C LYS A 210 7.50 -3.59 -16.87
N LEU A 211 8.60 -2.96 -16.49
CA LEU A 211 8.64 -1.58 -16.01
C LEU A 211 8.74 -0.62 -17.19
N TYR A 212 7.83 0.34 -17.25
CA TYR A 212 7.91 1.44 -18.19
C TYR A 212 8.98 2.47 -17.80
N ILE A 213 9.43 3.27 -18.76
CA ILE A 213 10.43 4.30 -18.52
C ILE A 213 10.02 5.30 -17.43
N THR A 214 8.72 5.52 -17.28
CA THR A 214 8.12 6.37 -16.22
C THR A 214 8.07 5.72 -14.85
N GLY A 215 8.46 4.44 -14.73
CA GLY A 215 8.22 3.65 -13.53
C GLY A 215 6.80 3.10 -13.40
N GLY A 216 5.93 3.36 -14.40
CA GLY A 216 4.60 2.78 -14.48
C GLY A 216 4.67 1.27 -14.76
N ILE A 217 3.61 0.56 -14.39
CA ILE A 217 3.41 -0.88 -14.61
C ILE A 217 1.97 -1.18 -15.01
N GLY A 218 1.76 -2.29 -15.71
CA GLY A 218 0.47 -2.66 -16.26
C GLY A 218 0.32 -2.21 -17.71
N ALA A 219 0.41 -3.16 -18.65
CA ALA A 219 0.47 -2.87 -20.09
C ALA A 219 -0.91 -2.77 -20.74
N THR A 220 -1.92 -3.45 -20.17
CA THR A 220 -3.23 -3.63 -20.81
C THR A 220 -4.39 -3.20 -19.94
N ASN A 221 -5.40 -2.56 -20.58
CA ASN A 221 -6.69 -2.27 -19.96
C ASN A 221 -7.51 -3.55 -19.68
N ASN A 222 -7.27 -4.63 -20.43
CA ASN A 222 -7.93 -5.89 -20.18
C ASN A 222 -7.45 -6.51 -18.87
N GLY A 223 -8.30 -6.48 -17.86
CA GLY A 223 -7.97 -6.92 -16.51
C GLY A 223 -7.00 -5.99 -15.77
N GLU A 224 -6.76 -4.76 -16.28
CA GLU A 224 -5.84 -3.79 -15.64
C GLU A 224 -4.46 -4.41 -15.34
N ALA A 225 -3.94 -5.17 -16.31
CA ALA A 225 -2.98 -6.23 -16.07
C ALA A 225 -1.58 -5.95 -16.62
N PHE A 226 -0.61 -6.69 -16.07
CA PHE A 226 0.68 -6.86 -16.72
C PHE A 226 0.50 -7.54 -18.08
N GLY A 227 1.27 -7.10 -19.07
CA GLY A 227 1.43 -7.78 -20.33
C GLY A 227 2.47 -8.90 -20.27
N LYS A 228 2.77 -9.52 -21.41
CA LYS A 228 3.90 -10.44 -21.55
C LYS A 228 5.23 -9.71 -21.30
N ASN A 229 6.30 -10.45 -21.08
CA ASN A 229 7.64 -9.87 -20.99
C ASN A 229 7.95 -9.02 -22.21
N TYR A 230 8.40 -7.78 -21.98
CA TYR A 230 8.70 -6.75 -22.99
C TYR A 230 7.49 -6.22 -23.78
N GLU A 231 6.28 -6.53 -23.39
CA GLU A 231 5.06 -5.94 -23.92
C GLU A 231 4.78 -4.60 -23.21
N LEU A 232 5.31 -3.53 -23.80
CA LEU A 232 5.28 -2.18 -23.23
C LEU A 232 4.78 -1.17 -24.29
N PRO A 233 3.52 -1.28 -24.75
CA PRO A 233 2.96 -0.33 -25.71
C PRO A 233 2.86 1.08 -25.11
N ASN A 234 3.05 2.13 -25.92
CA ASN A 234 2.99 3.51 -25.45
C ASN A 234 1.55 4.05 -25.41
N MET A 235 0.84 4.00 -26.54
CA MET A 235 -0.50 4.58 -26.68
C MET A 235 -1.56 3.83 -25.87
N SER A 236 -1.47 2.51 -25.78
CA SER A 236 -2.40 1.65 -25.07
C SER A 236 -1.92 1.21 -23.69
N ALA A 237 -0.80 1.75 -23.22
CA ALA A 237 -0.31 1.49 -21.87
C ALA A 237 -1.39 1.83 -20.85
N TYR A 238 -1.71 0.88 -19.97
CA TYR A 238 -2.65 1.17 -18.89
C TYR A 238 -1.97 1.98 -17.78
N CYS A 239 -0.85 1.49 -17.26
CA CYS A 239 -0.04 2.21 -16.26
C CYS A 239 -0.90 2.89 -15.20
N GLU A 240 -1.73 2.11 -14.52
CA GLU A 240 -2.70 2.61 -13.57
C GLU A 240 -2.01 3.39 -12.44
N THR A 241 -2.59 4.52 -12.05
CA THR A 241 -2.10 5.33 -10.93
C THR A 241 -2.00 4.52 -9.63
N CYS A 242 -3.00 3.65 -9.34
CA CYS A 242 -2.93 2.77 -8.17
C CYS A 242 -1.80 1.74 -8.27
N ALA A 243 -1.50 1.23 -9.45
CA ALA A 243 -0.39 0.30 -9.66
C ALA A 243 0.97 0.99 -9.43
N ALA A 244 1.12 2.24 -9.85
CA ALA A 244 2.29 3.05 -9.53
C ALA A 244 2.46 3.25 -8.01
N ILE A 245 1.39 3.54 -7.27
CA ILE A 245 1.41 3.62 -5.80
C ILE A 245 1.80 2.27 -5.18
N GLY A 246 1.21 1.18 -5.66
CA GLY A 246 1.56 -0.17 -5.21
C GLY A 246 3.03 -0.52 -5.48
N ASN A 247 3.58 -0.10 -6.64
CA ASN A 247 4.99 -0.27 -6.96
C ASN A 247 5.90 0.50 -5.98
N VAL A 248 5.52 1.70 -5.57
CA VAL A 248 6.22 2.44 -4.49
C VAL A 248 6.20 1.65 -3.18
N TYR A 249 5.06 1.08 -2.79
CA TYR A 249 4.96 0.27 -1.57
C TYR A 249 5.88 -0.95 -1.57
N VAL A 250 5.96 -1.66 -2.69
CA VAL A 250 6.85 -2.81 -2.85
C VAL A 250 8.31 -2.39 -2.72
N ASN A 251 8.73 -1.39 -3.49
CA ASN A 251 10.12 -0.94 -3.52
C ASN A 251 10.58 -0.38 -2.15
N TYR A 252 9.71 0.34 -1.45
CA TYR A 252 9.98 0.79 -0.09
C TYR A 252 10.26 -0.38 0.87
N ARG A 253 9.42 -1.42 0.84
CA ARG A 253 9.56 -2.60 1.71
C ARG A 253 10.79 -3.42 1.37
N LEU A 254 11.08 -3.59 0.08
CA LEU A 254 12.31 -4.26 -0.36
C LEU A 254 13.56 -3.49 0.08
N PHE A 255 13.51 -2.15 0.04
CA PHE A 255 14.59 -1.36 0.65
C PHE A 255 14.72 -1.61 2.16
N LEU A 256 13.63 -1.68 2.89
CA LEU A 256 13.68 -1.97 4.34
C LEU A 256 14.25 -3.37 4.63
N LEU A 257 14.03 -4.34 3.75
CA LEU A 257 14.59 -5.69 3.85
C LEU A 257 16.09 -5.72 3.52
N HIS A 258 16.48 -5.15 2.38
CA HIS A 258 17.82 -5.31 1.80
C HIS A 258 18.77 -4.15 2.08
N GLY A 259 18.24 -2.92 2.21
CA GLY A 259 19.04 -1.70 2.41
C GLY A 259 19.75 -1.21 1.13
N GLU A 260 19.36 -1.70 -0.06
CA GLU A 260 20.00 -1.39 -1.34
C GLU A 260 19.30 -0.22 -2.05
N SER A 261 20.09 0.71 -2.59
CA SER A 261 19.60 1.93 -3.27
C SER A 261 18.77 1.65 -4.53
N LYS A 262 19.00 0.54 -5.22
CA LYS A 262 18.29 0.15 -6.46
C LYS A 262 16.75 0.18 -6.30
N TYR A 263 16.24 -0.17 -5.12
CA TYR A 263 14.81 -0.11 -4.84
C TYR A 263 14.30 1.33 -4.77
N TYR A 264 15.08 2.23 -4.19
CA TYR A 264 14.72 3.65 -4.20
C TYR A 264 14.88 4.30 -5.56
N ASP A 265 15.76 3.80 -6.43
CA ASP A 265 15.86 4.30 -7.81
C ASP A 265 14.57 4.01 -8.60
N VAL A 266 13.99 2.81 -8.41
CA VAL A 266 12.68 2.48 -8.98
C VAL A 266 11.56 3.28 -8.32
N LEU A 267 11.57 3.39 -6.99
CA LEU A 267 10.59 4.14 -6.20
C LEU A 267 10.56 5.62 -6.64
N GLU A 268 11.69 6.27 -6.69
CA GLU A 268 11.81 7.68 -7.06
C GLU A 268 11.35 7.93 -8.49
N ARG A 269 11.79 7.09 -9.45
CA ARG A 269 11.34 7.15 -10.84
C ARG A 269 9.82 7.03 -10.93
N THR A 270 9.23 6.07 -10.23
CA THR A 270 7.79 5.86 -10.19
C THR A 270 7.09 7.07 -9.59
N LEU A 271 7.58 7.57 -8.45
CA LEU A 271 7.00 8.70 -7.73
C LEU A 271 6.94 9.96 -8.60
N TYR A 272 8.07 10.36 -9.18
CA TYR A 272 8.17 11.62 -9.94
C TYR A 272 7.59 11.56 -11.35
N ASN A 273 7.25 10.38 -11.85
CA ASN A 273 6.72 10.24 -13.21
C ASN A 273 5.39 9.46 -13.21
N GLY A 274 5.43 8.12 -13.07
CA GLY A 274 4.26 7.25 -13.24
C GLY A 274 3.16 7.45 -12.19
N LEU A 275 3.49 8.00 -11.02
CA LEU A 275 2.53 8.22 -9.94
C LEU A 275 1.99 9.67 -9.95
N ILE A 276 2.88 10.67 -9.91
CA ILE A 276 2.44 12.07 -9.77
C ILE A 276 1.68 12.58 -11.01
N SER A 277 1.89 11.96 -12.17
CA SER A 277 1.08 12.21 -13.37
C SER A 277 -0.41 11.93 -13.14
N GLY A 278 -0.74 11.08 -12.17
CA GLY A 278 -2.11 10.72 -11.80
C GLY A 278 -2.94 11.85 -11.23
N VAL A 279 -2.36 13.01 -10.91
CA VAL A 279 -3.09 14.17 -10.36
C VAL A 279 -2.68 15.46 -11.07
N SER A 280 -3.64 16.37 -11.27
CA SER A 280 -3.40 17.71 -11.83
C SER A 280 -2.72 18.63 -10.81
N MET A 281 -2.10 19.70 -11.31
CA MET A 281 -1.40 20.67 -10.45
C MET A 281 -2.30 21.39 -9.46
N ASP A 282 -3.58 21.53 -9.78
CA ASP A 282 -4.61 22.12 -8.90
C ASP A 282 -5.25 21.11 -7.96
N GLY A 283 -4.88 19.81 -8.09
CA GLY A 283 -5.41 18.72 -7.26
C GLY A 283 -6.84 18.29 -7.61
N GLY A 284 -7.49 18.89 -8.61
CA GLY A 284 -8.90 18.66 -8.95
C GLY A 284 -9.15 17.69 -10.10
N GLY A 285 -8.11 17.22 -10.79
CA GLY A 285 -8.21 16.32 -11.93
C GLY A 285 -7.29 15.11 -11.81
N PHE A 286 -7.80 13.94 -12.21
CA PHE A 286 -7.09 12.66 -12.01
C PHE A 286 -6.99 11.85 -13.30
N PHE A 287 -5.91 11.11 -13.47
CA PHE A 287 -5.82 9.99 -14.39
C PHE A 287 -6.04 8.66 -13.66
N TYR A 288 -6.79 7.78 -14.28
CA TYR A 288 -6.87 6.37 -13.92
C TYR A 288 -5.73 5.63 -14.65
N PRO A 289 -5.76 5.44 -15.99
CA PRO A 289 -4.59 5.02 -16.76
C PRO A 289 -3.66 6.21 -17.08
N ASN A 290 -2.37 5.92 -17.28
CA ASN A 290 -1.35 6.88 -17.67
C ASN A 290 -0.60 6.40 -18.92
N PRO A 291 -1.20 6.47 -20.11
CA PRO A 291 -0.52 6.12 -21.36
C PRO A 291 0.67 7.05 -21.58
N LEU A 292 1.74 6.53 -22.23
CA LEU A 292 2.93 7.30 -22.53
C LEU A 292 2.80 8.15 -23.78
N GLU A 293 1.76 7.91 -24.59
CA GLU A 293 1.48 8.60 -25.84
C GLU A 293 -0.01 8.93 -25.93
N SER A 294 -0.36 10.12 -26.43
CA SER A 294 -1.72 10.57 -26.58
C SER A 294 -1.84 11.47 -27.80
N MET A 295 -2.95 11.36 -28.52
CA MET A 295 -3.35 12.28 -29.59
C MET A 295 -4.34 13.36 -29.11
N GLY A 296 -4.41 13.59 -27.80
CA GLY A 296 -5.34 14.53 -27.16
C GLY A 296 -6.65 13.91 -26.67
N GLN A 297 -6.87 12.62 -26.93
CA GLN A 297 -8.07 11.89 -26.49
C GLN A 297 -8.07 11.55 -25.00
N HIS A 298 -6.88 11.52 -24.36
CA HIS A 298 -6.74 11.17 -22.96
C HIS A 298 -6.68 12.42 -22.09
N GLN A 299 -7.66 12.58 -21.20
CA GLN A 299 -7.86 13.77 -20.38
C GLN A 299 -8.11 13.37 -18.92
N ARG A 300 -7.64 14.21 -17.98
CA ARG A 300 -7.96 14.04 -16.56
C ARG A 300 -9.45 14.24 -16.32
N GLN A 301 -10.00 13.50 -15.39
CA GLN A 301 -11.38 13.59 -14.94
C GLN A 301 -11.44 14.02 -13.48
N ALA A 302 -12.48 14.74 -13.11
CA ALA A 302 -12.69 15.16 -11.71
C ALA A 302 -12.95 13.97 -10.79
N TRP A 303 -13.59 12.92 -11.30
CA TRP A 303 -13.90 11.71 -10.55
C TRP A 303 -14.18 10.53 -11.49
N PHE A 304 -14.25 9.31 -10.94
CA PHE A 304 -14.54 8.06 -11.63
C PHE A 304 -15.66 7.29 -10.94
N GLY A 305 -16.40 6.46 -11.67
CA GLY A 305 -17.41 5.55 -11.11
C GLY A 305 -16.80 4.55 -10.11
N CYS A 306 -15.60 4.03 -10.44
CA CYS A 306 -14.72 3.33 -9.48
C CYS A 306 -13.56 4.28 -9.17
N ALA A 307 -13.63 5.00 -8.05
CA ALA A 307 -12.74 6.10 -7.73
C ALA A 307 -11.49 5.65 -6.93
N CYS A 308 -10.89 4.49 -7.26
CA CYS A 308 -9.73 3.97 -6.53
C CYS A 308 -8.50 4.90 -6.67
N CYS A 309 -8.19 5.39 -7.86
CA CYS A 309 -7.02 6.22 -8.11
C CYS A 309 -7.04 7.57 -7.39
N PRO A 310 -8.11 8.38 -7.44
CA PRO A 310 -8.20 9.62 -6.67
C PRO A 310 -8.06 9.39 -5.17
N SER A 311 -8.78 8.42 -4.61
CA SER A 311 -8.71 8.11 -3.19
C SER A 311 -7.33 7.58 -2.77
N ASN A 312 -6.68 6.79 -3.62
CA ASN A 312 -5.35 6.28 -3.38
C ASN A 312 -4.29 7.39 -3.39
N ILE A 313 -4.38 8.36 -4.31
CA ILE A 313 -3.53 9.57 -4.30
C ILE A 313 -3.75 10.36 -3.01
N CYS A 314 -5.01 10.59 -2.62
CA CYS A 314 -5.35 11.33 -1.40
C CYS A 314 -4.79 10.70 -0.13
N ARG A 315 -4.61 9.38 -0.07
CA ARG A 315 -3.96 8.72 1.08
C ARG A 315 -2.44 8.63 0.93
N PHE A 316 -1.92 8.50 -0.30
CA PHE A 316 -0.49 8.30 -0.53
C PHE A 316 0.32 9.59 -0.37
N LEU A 317 -0.06 10.69 -1.04
CA LEU A 317 0.73 11.92 -1.03
C LEU A 317 1.01 12.46 0.39
N PRO A 318 0.04 12.49 1.31
CA PRO A 318 0.31 12.92 2.68
C PRO A 318 1.20 11.95 3.48
N SER A 319 1.37 10.71 3.02
CA SER A 319 2.27 9.72 3.64
C SER A 319 3.73 9.87 3.19
N LEU A 320 4.00 10.68 2.16
CA LEU A 320 5.33 10.83 1.55
C LEU A 320 6.45 11.19 2.55
N PRO A 321 6.24 11.99 3.60
CA PRO A 321 7.28 12.23 4.62
C PRO A 321 7.86 10.95 5.23
N GLY A 322 7.09 9.87 5.32
CA GLY A 322 7.53 8.57 5.81
C GLY A 322 8.56 7.84 4.93
N TYR A 323 8.74 8.29 3.68
CA TYR A 323 9.67 7.68 2.72
C TYR A 323 11.02 8.42 2.61
N VAL A 324 11.15 9.60 3.21
CA VAL A 324 12.35 10.43 3.07
C VAL A 324 13.53 9.81 3.81
N TYR A 325 13.29 9.30 5.00
CA TYR A 325 14.32 8.72 5.85
C TYR A 325 13.95 7.30 6.28
N ALA A 326 14.98 6.49 6.52
CA ALA A 326 14.86 5.26 7.28
C ALA A 326 15.89 5.24 8.41
N VAL A 327 15.59 4.52 9.49
CA VAL A 327 16.49 4.38 10.63
C VAL A 327 16.68 2.90 10.94
N LYS A 328 17.96 2.48 11.03
CA LYS A 328 18.31 1.13 11.51
C LYS A 328 19.48 1.25 12.49
N ASP A 329 19.24 0.79 13.70
CA ASP A 329 20.22 0.87 14.79
C ASP A 329 20.64 2.32 15.08
N LYS A 330 21.92 2.63 14.84
CA LYS A 330 22.49 3.98 14.95
C LYS A 330 22.71 4.65 13.59
N ASN A 331 22.03 4.19 12.52
CA ASN A 331 22.20 4.76 11.19
C ASN A 331 20.90 5.40 10.70
N VAL A 332 21.03 6.58 10.12
CA VAL A 332 19.99 7.26 9.36
C VAL A 332 20.29 7.09 7.87
N TYR A 333 19.32 6.62 7.11
CA TYR A 333 19.38 6.55 5.65
C TYR A 333 18.61 7.73 5.09
N VAL A 334 19.26 8.54 4.26
CA VAL A 334 18.66 9.66 3.54
C VAL A 334 18.37 9.16 2.12
N ASN A 335 17.11 8.92 1.82
CA ASN A 335 16.71 8.18 0.61
C ASN A 335 16.04 9.06 -0.45
N LEU A 336 15.24 10.05 -0.04
CA LEU A 336 14.64 11.03 -0.97
C LEU A 336 15.15 12.44 -0.63
N PHE A 337 15.37 13.21 -1.68
CA PHE A 337 15.86 14.58 -1.56
C PHE A 337 14.71 15.56 -1.77
N LEU A 338 14.16 16.03 -0.64
CA LEU A 338 13.04 16.97 -0.56
C LEU A 338 13.37 17.99 0.51
N SER A 339 13.10 19.27 0.27
CA SER A 339 13.21 20.31 1.33
C SER A 339 12.24 19.97 2.45
N ASN A 340 12.79 19.73 3.66
CA ASN A 340 12.01 19.34 4.82
C ASN A 340 12.76 19.60 6.14
N SER A 341 12.03 19.55 7.24
CA SER A 341 12.57 19.43 8.60
C SER A 341 11.92 18.22 9.28
N SER A 342 12.74 17.34 9.81
CA SER A 342 12.28 16.07 10.38
C SER A 342 12.88 15.79 11.76
N SER A 343 12.14 15.11 12.60
CA SER A 343 12.58 14.61 13.89
C SER A 343 12.55 13.08 13.89
N LEU A 344 13.71 12.47 14.00
CA LEU A 344 13.91 11.03 13.95
C LEU A 344 14.27 10.47 15.32
N LYS A 345 13.98 9.19 15.53
CA LYS A 345 14.37 8.45 16.73
C LYS A 345 15.51 7.50 16.38
N VAL A 346 16.75 7.85 16.76
CA VAL A 346 17.97 7.08 16.49
C VAL A 346 18.45 6.46 17.81
N ALA A 347 18.56 5.14 17.88
CA ALA A 347 18.86 4.41 19.12
C ALA A 347 18.00 4.89 20.31
N GLY A 348 16.73 5.15 20.08
CA GLY A 348 15.78 5.59 21.10
C GLY A 348 15.84 7.09 21.46
N LYS A 349 16.76 7.87 20.88
CA LYS A 349 16.97 9.29 21.17
C LYS A 349 16.65 10.18 19.96
N LYS A 350 16.25 11.41 20.23
CA LYS A 350 15.87 12.40 19.20
C LYS A 350 17.09 12.87 18.41
N VAL A 351 16.97 12.88 17.07
CA VAL A 351 17.84 13.57 16.12
C VAL A 351 16.95 14.39 15.19
N SER A 352 17.24 15.68 15.03
CA SER A 352 16.53 16.55 14.08
C SER A 352 17.42 16.84 12.89
N LEU A 353 16.86 16.65 11.69
CA LEU A 353 17.53 16.90 10.42
C LEU A 353 16.69 17.85 9.58
N SER A 354 17.37 18.69 8.80
CA SER A 354 16.74 19.42 7.69
C SER A 354 17.47 19.17 6.39
N GLN A 355 16.70 19.18 5.30
CA GLN A 355 17.20 19.21 3.94
C GLN A 355 16.75 20.50 3.27
N ASP A 356 17.65 21.14 2.52
CA ASP A 356 17.35 22.27 1.65
C ASP A 356 17.87 21.93 0.24
N THR A 357 16.97 21.89 -0.74
CA THR A 357 17.27 21.45 -2.11
C THR A 357 16.18 21.86 -3.07
N GLN A 358 16.55 22.01 -4.34
CA GLN A 358 15.63 22.14 -5.48
C GLN A 358 15.63 20.89 -6.37
N TYR A 359 16.08 19.75 -5.81
CA TYR A 359 16.04 18.47 -6.51
C TYR A 359 14.61 18.10 -6.94
N PRO A 360 14.36 17.58 -8.14
CA PRO A 360 15.35 17.09 -9.13
C PRO A 360 15.81 18.15 -10.15
N TRP A 361 15.43 19.42 -10.02
CA TRP A 361 15.77 20.48 -10.97
C TRP A 361 17.22 21.00 -10.81
N ASN A 362 17.77 20.88 -9.60
CA ASN A 362 19.15 21.17 -9.25
C ASN A 362 19.69 20.01 -8.39
N GLY A 363 20.95 19.65 -8.62
CA GLY A 363 21.64 18.56 -7.90
C GLY A 363 22.20 18.97 -6.52
N ASP A 364 22.13 20.25 -6.14
CA ASP A 364 22.61 20.72 -4.85
C ASP A 364 21.66 20.30 -3.72
N ILE A 365 22.20 19.61 -2.70
CA ILE A 365 21.47 19.10 -1.57
C ILE A 365 22.23 19.45 -0.30
N ALA A 366 21.70 20.38 0.50
CA ALA A 366 22.23 20.68 1.81
C ALA A 366 21.49 19.87 2.89
N ILE A 367 22.23 19.07 3.65
CA ILE A 367 21.71 18.28 4.76
C ILE A 367 22.34 18.81 6.05
N LYS A 368 21.49 19.20 7.02
CA LYS A 368 21.93 19.75 8.28
C LYS A 368 21.40 18.91 9.46
N VAL A 369 22.29 18.69 10.44
CA VAL A 369 21.92 18.13 11.75
C VAL A 369 21.58 19.31 12.67
N ASP A 370 20.28 19.54 12.93
CA ASP A 370 19.80 20.69 13.69
C ASP A 370 19.84 20.44 15.21
N ASP A 371 19.54 19.20 15.65
CA ASP A 371 19.65 18.77 17.05
C ASP A 371 20.03 17.29 17.10
N ASN A 372 20.88 16.92 18.03
CA ASN A 372 21.35 15.56 18.19
C ASN A 372 21.45 15.14 19.66
N LYS A 373 20.50 14.34 20.13
CA LYS A 373 20.51 13.73 21.46
C LYS A 373 21.06 12.29 21.44
N ALA A 374 21.32 11.72 20.26
CA ALA A 374 21.81 10.35 20.13
C ALA A 374 23.33 10.20 20.28
N GLY A 375 24.08 11.31 20.22
CA GLY A 375 25.54 11.28 20.16
C GLY A 375 26.04 10.85 18.78
N GLN A 376 27.05 10.02 18.70
CA GLN A 376 27.57 9.56 17.42
C GLN A 376 26.57 8.62 16.71
N PHE A 377 26.24 8.92 15.45
CA PHE A 377 25.41 8.08 14.59
C PHE A 377 25.96 8.11 13.15
N GLY A 378 25.64 7.09 12.36
CA GLY A 378 25.97 7.04 10.93
C GLY A 378 24.92 7.71 10.08
N MET A 379 25.33 8.43 9.04
CA MET A 379 24.46 8.94 7.99
C MET A 379 24.80 8.25 6.67
N LYS A 380 23.84 7.56 6.08
CA LYS A 380 23.97 6.90 4.79
C LYS A 380 23.12 7.66 3.77
N ILE A 381 23.78 8.30 2.84
CA ILE A 381 23.13 9.11 1.80
C ILE A 381 23.04 8.26 0.55
N ARG A 382 21.83 8.14 -0.01
CA ARG A 382 21.65 7.45 -1.30
C ARG A 382 22.33 8.25 -2.42
N ILE A 383 23.05 7.56 -3.26
CA ILE A 383 23.48 8.08 -4.55
C ILE A 383 22.59 7.42 -5.59
N PRO A 384 21.79 8.19 -6.36
CA PRO A 384 20.93 7.63 -7.40
C PRO A 384 21.73 6.89 -8.45
N GLY A 385 21.22 5.77 -8.96
CA GLY A 385 21.91 4.93 -9.92
C GLY A 385 22.10 5.55 -11.32
N TRP A 386 21.55 6.75 -11.52
CA TRP A 386 21.72 7.52 -12.77
C TRP A 386 22.78 8.63 -12.67
N VAL A 387 23.43 8.78 -11.52
CA VAL A 387 24.54 9.73 -11.28
C VAL A 387 25.87 9.11 -11.69
#